data_cc59a54bd4dbb52848f85465fcd4bef4
#
_entry.id   cc59a54bd4dbb52848f85465fcd4bef4
#
_cell.length_a   1.000
_cell.length_b   1.000
_cell.length_c   1.000
_cell.angle_alpha   90.00
_cell.angle_beta   90.00
_cell.angle_gamma   90.00
#
_symmetry.space_group_name_H-M   'P 1'
#
loop_
_entity.id
_entity.type
_entity.pdbx_description
1 polymer ?
#
loop_
_entity_poly.entity_id
_entity_poly.type
_entity_poly.pdbx_seq_one_letter_code
_entity_poly.pdbx_strand_id
1 'polypeptide(L)'
;MSKLYLPYSEISSITLYVLGSADNAKDSSVDVKFQDSSKHNMPYPNGVYDLHMGTTDLEYTCSTCHHTTKNCPGHSGVVNLKYPVQSPLFLKEIQKYAKCICFDCGKEVDPDKLQRLIDNKTRKDNILNEYVALIRAGPKNIKCAYCGSLHPHIVKDKSDNLSLFIEWYDMTKDTTQNKPKLLNIRPIQLFPHELESVFNKISNQTLLRLGKPVICHPKKFILRKLRAPPNTIRPDLKKIGSGRSNNNDVTVLLQNIVKVNEKFSQEIPAEIGFESDYAKDIHLLELHVYEMIKGSSGTAKRGLSNNSKKPLVSIAKRLPKKLGRIRRNLMGRRSNHMARSFITCDTNLRIDEIGLPISIARGLHIPVHVQAYNYEECMIYFMNGKSRYPGVDKIKKLSTGNYHAIAQIRDDFRLEIGDIIYRDLIDGDIVDFNRQPSLEPSSISSMKVKIMYEGDTIRLNVTACSLFNADF
;
A
#
# COMPACT_ATOMS: atom_id res chain seq x y z
N MET A 1 -42.76 -1.56 15.33
CA MET A 1 -41.38 -1.29 14.85
C MET A 1 -40.54 -2.55 15.10
N SER A 2 -40.38 -3.40 14.10
CA SER A 2 -39.52 -4.58 14.19
C SER A 2 -38.08 -4.13 14.23
N LYS A 3 -37.37 -4.36 15.33
CA LYS A 3 -35.91 -4.20 15.42
C LYS A 3 -35.32 -5.13 14.38
N LEU A 4 -34.78 -4.60 13.30
CA LEU A 4 -33.91 -5.31 12.39
C LEU A 4 -32.66 -5.70 13.19
N TYR A 5 -32.63 -6.93 13.68
CA TYR A 5 -31.43 -7.58 14.16
C TYR A 5 -30.56 -7.84 12.92
N LEU A 6 -29.64 -6.93 12.63
CA LEU A 6 -28.56 -7.26 11.71
C LEU A 6 -27.72 -8.34 12.38
N PRO A 7 -27.51 -9.49 11.73
CA PRO A 7 -26.63 -10.50 12.28
C PRO A 7 -25.22 -9.91 12.39
N TYR A 8 -24.73 -9.75 13.61
CA TYR A 8 -23.33 -9.41 13.84
C TYR A 8 -22.53 -10.70 14.03
N SER A 9 -21.31 -10.69 13.54
CA SER A 9 -20.34 -11.77 13.76
C SER A 9 -19.12 -11.21 14.46
N GLU A 10 -18.63 -11.92 15.45
CA GLU A 10 -17.40 -11.58 16.15
C GLU A 10 -16.20 -12.15 15.38
N ILE A 11 -15.14 -11.34 15.25
CA ILE A 11 -13.88 -11.79 14.66
C ILE A 11 -13.16 -12.65 15.71
N SER A 12 -13.09 -13.96 15.48
CA SER A 12 -12.40 -14.89 16.37
C SER A 12 -10.89 -14.94 16.14
N SER A 13 -10.45 -14.76 14.90
CA SER A 13 -9.02 -14.78 14.56
C SER A 13 -8.74 -14.04 13.27
N ILE A 14 -7.51 -13.50 13.14
CA ILE A 14 -6.99 -12.91 11.93
C ILE A 14 -5.74 -13.69 11.52
N THR A 15 -5.75 -14.26 10.32
CA THR A 15 -4.62 -15.01 9.79
C THR A 15 -3.98 -14.26 8.64
N LEU A 16 -2.69 -13.95 8.76
CA LEU A 16 -1.88 -13.37 7.68
C LEU A 16 -1.28 -14.49 6.84
N TYR A 17 -1.38 -14.38 5.53
CA TYR A 17 -0.83 -15.37 4.62
C TYR A 17 -0.22 -14.75 3.35
N VAL A 18 0.53 -15.56 2.61
CA VAL A 18 1.17 -15.13 1.37
C VAL A 18 0.18 -15.26 0.22
N LEU A 19 -0.02 -14.14 -0.50
CA LEU A 19 -0.82 -14.13 -1.72
C LEU A 19 -0.02 -14.75 -2.87
N GLY A 20 -0.57 -15.77 -3.48
CA GLY A 20 -0.02 -16.41 -4.68
C GLY A 20 -0.75 -15.96 -5.95
N SER A 21 -0.38 -16.57 -7.08
CA SER A 21 -0.96 -16.27 -8.39
C SER A 21 -2.48 -16.48 -8.44
N ALA A 22 -2.99 -17.51 -7.76
CA ALA A 22 -4.42 -17.79 -7.70
C ALA A 22 -5.18 -16.73 -6.91
N ASP A 23 -4.61 -16.28 -5.79
CA ASP A 23 -5.20 -15.25 -4.94
C ASP A 23 -5.25 -13.90 -5.69
N ASN A 24 -4.16 -13.56 -6.44
CA ASN A 24 -4.11 -12.36 -7.26
C ASN A 24 -5.16 -12.37 -8.39
N ALA A 25 -5.43 -13.53 -8.98
CA ALA A 25 -6.44 -13.66 -10.02
C ALA A 25 -7.87 -13.51 -9.48
N LYS A 26 -8.14 -14.07 -8.28
CA LYS A 26 -9.47 -14.02 -7.65
C LYS A 26 -9.91 -12.59 -7.33
N ASP A 27 -8.96 -11.75 -6.89
CA ASP A 27 -9.24 -10.36 -6.48
C ASP A 27 -9.10 -9.35 -7.63
N SER A 28 -8.91 -9.81 -8.88
CA SER A 28 -8.70 -8.92 -10.03
C SER A 28 -10.01 -8.62 -10.76
N SER A 29 -10.16 -7.35 -11.16
CA SER A 29 -11.30 -6.87 -11.98
C SER A 29 -11.02 -6.93 -13.47
N VAL A 30 -9.74 -6.89 -13.88
CA VAL A 30 -9.34 -6.85 -15.30
C VAL A 30 -7.95 -7.46 -15.53
N ASP A 31 -7.73 -8.01 -16.71
CA ASP A 31 -6.44 -8.50 -17.18
C ASP A 31 -5.73 -7.40 -18.00
N VAL A 32 -4.61 -6.89 -17.49
CA VAL A 32 -3.82 -5.84 -18.12
C VAL A 32 -2.88 -6.47 -19.13
N LYS A 33 -3.14 -6.23 -20.42
CA LYS A 33 -2.40 -6.80 -21.55
C LYS A 33 -1.56 -5.78 -22.30
N PHE A 34 -2.01 -4.51 -22.34
CA PHE A 34 -1.39 -3.48 -23.16
C PHE A 34 -0.70 -2.43 -22.32
N GLN A 35 0.48 -1.97 -22.82
CA GLN A 35 1.23 -0.89 -22.18
C GLN A 35 0.62 0.49 -22.38
N ASP A 36 -0.30 0.63 -23.36
CA ASP A 36 -0.90 1.89 -23.73
C ASP A 36 -1.82 2.43 -22.64
N SER A 37 -1.72 3.72 -22.40
CA SER A 37 -2.52 4.40 -21.39
C SER A 37 -3.87 4.88 -21.94
N SER A 38 -3.89 5.37 -23.16
CA SER A 38 -5.10 5.93 -23.79
C SER A 38 -5.10 5.75 -25.31
N LYS A 39 -6.30 5.67 -25.86
CA LYS A 39 -6.56 5.70 -27.30
C LYS A 39 -7.67 6.72 -27.56
N HIS A 40 -7.40 7.69 -28.45
CA HIS A 40 -8.36 8.77 -28.74
C HIS A 40 -8.86 9.51 -27.48
N ASN A 41 -7.95 9.85 -26.57
CA ASN A 41 -8.23 10.48 -25.27
C ASN A 41 -9.07 9.65 -24.28
N MET A 42 -9.45 8.42 -24.62
CA MET A 42 -10.12 7.50 -23.70
C MET A 42 -9.13 6.47 -23.12
N PRO A 43 -9.29 6.05 -21.85
CA PRO A 43 -8.49 4.96 -21.28
C PRO A 43 -8.60 3.69 -22.14
N TYR A 44 -7.44 3.07 -22.42
CA TYR A 44 -7.37 1.90 -23.30
C TYR A 44 -7.94 0.65 -22.58
N PRO A 45 -8.92 -0.07 -23.16
CA PRO A 45 -9.43 -1.31 -22.58
C PRO A 45 -8.32 -2.36 -22.43
N ASN A 46 -8.25 -3.05 -21.29
CA ASN A 46 -7.17 -3.95 -20.89
C ASN A 46 -5.78 -3.31 -20.89
N GLY A 47 -5.71 -1.98 -20.88
CA GLY A 47 -4.48 -1.20 -20.75
C GLY A 47 -4.14 -0.90 -19.30
N VAL A 48 -3.02 -0.19 -19.10
CA VAL A 48 -2.55 0.17 -17.75
C VAL A 48 -3.47 1.12 -16.99
N TYR A 49 -4.36 1.85 -17.68
CA TYR A 49 -5.38 2.74 -17.10
C TYR A 49 -6.81 2.31 -17.33
N ASP A 50 -7.04 1.02 -17.54
CA ASP A 50 -8.40 0.49 -17.72
C ASP A 50 -9.35 0.95 -16.62
N LEU A 51 -10.57 1.39 -16.98
CA LEU A 51 -11.58 1.91 -16.07
C LEU A 51 -12.13 0.87 -15.08
N HIS A 52 -11.93 -0.43 -15.32
CA HIS A 52 -12.26 -1.48 -14.36
C HIS A 52 -11.36 -1.41 -13.10
N MET A 53 -10.18 -0.79 -13.19
CA MET A 53 -9.32 -0.56 -12.02
C MET A 53 -9.64 0.71 -11.23
N GLY A 54 -10.72 1.41 -11.59
CA GLY A 54 -11.10 2.69 -11.00
C GLY A 54 -10.75 3.87 -11.89
N THR A 55 -11.30 5.03 -11.55
CA THR A 55 -11.05 6.28 -12.29
C THR A 55 -10.39 7.34 -11.41
N THR A 56 -9.52 8.14 -12.01
CA THR A 56 -8.89 9.32 -11.41
C THR A 56 -9.38 10.61 -12.06
N ASP A 57 -10.14 10.50 -13.13
CA ASP A 57 -10.71 11.63 -13.85
C ASP A 57 -12.19 11.83 -13.49
N LEU A 58 -12.63 13.09 -13.40
CA LEU A 58 -14.02 13.45 -13.07
C LEU A 58 -15.00 13.13 -14.20
N GLU A 59 -14.49 13.03 -15.44
CA GLU A 59 -15.32 12.76 -16.63
C GLU A 59 -15.75 11.30 -16.76
N TYR A 60 -15.05 10.38 -16.09
CA TYR A 60 -15.31 8.94 -16.20
C TYR A 60 -15.84 8.34 -14.92
N THR A 61 -16.64 7.29 -15.07
CA THR A 61 -17.08 6.41 -13.99
C THR A 61 -16.32 5.09 -14.04
N CYS A 62 -16.13 4.47 -12.88
CA CYS A 62 -15.52 3.15 -12.77
C CYS A 62 -16.42 2.08 -13.41
N SER A 63 -15.88 1.26 -14.31
CA SER A 63 -16.65 0.17 -14.97
C SER A 63 -16.99 -0.99 -14.03
N THR A 64 -16.31 -1.13 -12.89
CA THR A 64 -16.56 -2.22 -11.91
C THR A 64 -17.64 -1.86 -10.89
N CYS A 65 -17.58 -0.66 -10.30
CA CYS A 65 -18.50 -0.25 -9.22
C CYS A 65 -19.43 0.90 -9.61
N HIS A 66 -19.30 1.45 -10.83
CA HIS A 66 -20.08 2.56 -11.38
C HIS A 66 -20.02 3.87 -10.57
N HIS A 67 -19.06 3.96 -9.65
CA HIS A 67 -18.83 5.17 -8.87
C HIS A 67 -17.87 6.14 -9.56
N THR A 68 -17.97 7.41 -9.19
CA THR A 68 -17.04 8.47 -9.60
C THR A 68 -15.75 8.41 -8.80
N THR A 69 -14.76 9.21 -9.16
CA THR A 69 -13.47 9.39 -8.44
C THR A 69 -13.61 9.59 -6.94
N LYS A 70 -14.72 10.22 -6.48
CA LYS A 70 -14.92 10.53 -5.06
C LYS A 70 -15.25 9.29 -4.22
N ASN A 71 -15.98 8.34 -4.79
CA ASN A 71 -16.56 7.21 -4.07
C ASN A 71 -15.97 5.86 -4.49
N CYS A 72 -15.22 5.80 -5.61
CA CYS A 72 -14.58 4.56 -6.05
C CYS A 72 -13.35 4.24 -5.18
N PRO A 73 -13.32 3.08 -4.49
CA PRO A 73 -12.17 2.69 -3.68
C PRO A 73 -10.95 2.27 -4.53
N GLY A 74 -11.16 2.03 -5.83
CA GLY A 74 -10.20 1.39 -6.72
C GLY A 74 -10.25 -0.13 -6.67
N HIS A 75 -10.01 -0.75 -7.81
CA HIS A 75 -10.03 -2.21 -7.99
C HIS A 75 -8.70 -2.67 -8.56
N SER A 76 -8.20 -3.80 -8.08
CA SER A 76 -6.94 -4.34 -8.58
C SER A 76 -7.15 -5.03 -9.93
N GLY A 77 -6.21 -4.84 -10.84
CA GLY A 77 -6.07 -5.68 -12.03
C GLY A 77 -5.05 -6.78 -11.82
N VAL A 78 -4.85 -7.59 -12.85
CA VAL A 78 -3.80 -8.62 -12.90
C VAL A 78 -3.04 -8.53 -14.21
N VAL A 79 -1.74 -8.79 -14.17
CA VAL A 79 -0.91 -9.05 -15.36
C VAL A 79 -0.63 -10.53 -15.41
N ASN A 80 -1.06 -11.22 -16.45
CA ASN A 80 -0.71 -12.61 -16.71
C ASN A 80 0.70 -12.67 -17.29
N LEU A 81 1.66 -13.15 -16.49
CA LEU A 81 3.04 -13.27 -16.90
C LEU A 81 3.20 -14.55 -17.74
N LYS A 82 3.74 -14.41 -18.95
CA LYS A 82 4.06 -15.54 -19.83
C LYS A 82 5.19 -16.38 -19.26
N TYR A 83 6.11 -15.74 -18.51
CA TYR A 83 7.19 -16.39 -17.80
C TYR A 83 7.04 -16.17 -16.27
N PRO A 84 7.24 -17.23 -15.43
CA PRO A 84 7.14 -17.09 -13.99
C PRO A 84 8.28 -16.22 -13.43
N VAL A 85 7.99 -15.45 -12.37
CA VAL A 85 8.99 -14.60 -11.69
C VAL A 85 9.04 -14.89 -10.21
N GLN A 86 10.20 -14.67 -9.58
CA GLN A 86 10.36 -14.76 -8.15
C GLN A 86 9.68 -13.56 -7.47
N SER A 87 8.96 -13.82 -6.37
CA SER A 87 8.40 -12.72 -5.58
C SER A 87 9.51 -11.93 -4.88
N PRO A 88 9.64 -10.62 -5.14
CA PRO A 88 10.67 -9.79 -4.52
C PRO A 88 10.62 -9.77 -3.00
N LEU A 89 9.44 -9.99 -2.42
CA LEU A 89 9.25 -9.98 -0.97
C LEU A 89 9.88 -11.20 -0.28
N PHE A 90 9.94 -12.34 -0.97
CA PHE A 90 10.30 -13.64 -0.41
C PHE A 90 11.62 -14.23 -0.95
N LEU A 91 12.48 -13.42 -1.59
CA LEU A 91 13.76 -13.89 -2.15
C LEU A 91 14.64 -14.64 -1.14
N LYS A 92 14.67 -14.16 0.11
CA LYS A 92 15.43 -14.85 1.18
C LYS A 92 14.80 -16.21 1.53
N GLU A 93 13.50 -16.31 1.54
CA GLU A 93 12.80 -17.58 1.80
C GLU A 93 12.97 -18.55 0.64
N ILE A 94 12.85 -18.08 -0.60
CA ILE A 94 13.13 -18.89 -1.81
C ILE A 94 14.51 -19.52 -1.72
N GLN A 95 15.54 -18.75 -1.36
CA GLN A 95 16.89 -19.25 -1.18
C GLN A 95 17.01 -20.32 -0.08
N LYS A 96 16.29 -20.15 1.03
CA LYS A 96 16.30 -21.13 2.12
C LYS A 96 15.72 -22.46 1.66
N TYR A 97 14.57 -22.44 0.98
CA TYR A 97 13.96 -23.65 0.45
C TYR A 97 14.84 -24.31 -0.63
N ALA A 98 15.39 -23.52 -1.56
CA ALA A 98 16.30 -24.05 -2.57
C ALA A 98 17.53 -24.76 -1.97
N LYS A 99 18.01 -24.35 -0.79
CA LYS A 99 19.16 -24.94 -0.11
C LYS A 99 18.87 -26.21 0.68
N CYS A 100 17.63 -26.47 1.05
CA CYS A 100 17.28 -27.54 1.97
C CYS A 100 16.31 -28.59 1.39
N ILE A 101 15.73 -28.32 0.22
CA ILE A 101 14.78 -29.21 -0.45
C ILE A 101 15.45 -29.88 -1.65
N CYS A 102 15.32 -31.19 -1.77
CA CYS A 102 15.80 -31.94 -2.90
C CYS A 102 15.05 -31.56 -4.18
N PHE A 103 15.78 -31.31 -5.28
CA PHE A 103 15.19 -30.87 -6.55
C PHE A 103 14.44 -32.01 -7.27
N ASP A 104 14.80 -33.27 -7.03
CA ASP A 104 14.17 -34.42 -7.67
C ASP A 104 12.92 -34.90 -6.95
N CYS A 105 12.99 -35.11 -5.62
CA CYS A 105 11.88 -35.69 -4.85
C CYS A 105 11.03 -34.66 -4.05
N GLY A 106 11.46 -33.40 -3.92
CA GLY A 106 10.74 -32.36 -3.20
C GLY A 106 10.71 -32.53 -1.67
N LYS A 107 11.48 -33.47 -1.12
CA LYS A 107 11.61 -33.69 0.34
C LYS A 107 12.84 -32.97 0.88
N GLU A 108 12.92 -32.87 2.20
CA GLU A 108 14.11 -32.36 2.91
C GLU A 108 15.34 -33.25 2.58
N VAL A 109 16.50 -32.62 2.35
CA VAL A 109 17.73 -33.33 1.90
C VAL A 109 18.27 -34.28 2.97
N ASP A 110 18.25 -33.86 4.24
CA ASP A 110 18.78 -34.61 5.39
C ASP A 110 17.76 -34.69 6.51
N PRO A 111 16.93 -35.75 6.57
CA PRO A 111 15.88 -35.92 7.55
C PRO A 111 16.39 -36.05 8.99
N ASP A 112 17.60 -36.61 9.20
CA ASP A 112 18.14 -36.84 10.52
C ASP A 112 18.53 -35.55 11.21
N LYS A 113 19.15 -34.61 10.47
CA LYS A 113 19.42 -33.28 11.00
C LYS A 113 18.15 -32.52 11.33
N LEU A 114 17.12 -32.65 10.50
CA LEU A 114 15.83 -31.99 10.74
C LEU A 114 15.15 -32.60 11.99
N GLN A 115 15.18 -33.93 12.14
CA GLN A 115 14.59 -34.63 13.28
C GLN A 115 15.25 -34.20 14.60
N ARG A 116 16.58 -34.07 14.65
CA ARG A 116 17.31 -33.56 15.81
C ARG A 116 16.85 -32.16 16.25
N LEU A 117 16.56 -31.27 15.28
CA LEU A 117 16.04 -29.92 15.61
C LEU A 117 14.62 -29.98 16.18
N ILE A 118 13.78 -30.89 15.68
CA ILE A 118 12.42 -31.09 16.19
C ILE A 118 12.49 -31.66 17.61
N ASP A 119 13.33 -32.66 17.86
CA ASP A 119 13.49 -33.32 19.14
C ASP A 119 14.06 -32.37 20.23
N ASN A 120 14.95 -31.46 19.83
CA ASN A 120 15.52 -30.43 20.69
C ASN A 120 14.52 -29.29 21.02
N LYS A 121 13.24 -29.42 20.65
CA LYS A 121 12.18 -28.43 20.87
C LYS A 121 12.52 -27.04 20.35
N THR A 122 13.28 -26.95 19.26
CA THR A 122 13.53 -25.68 18.58
C THR A 122 12.21 -24.99 18.23
N ARG A 123 12.13 -23.67 18.44
CA ARG A 123 10.93 -22.89 18.10
C ARG A 123 10.54 -23.10 16.64
N LYS A 124 9.27 -23.43 16.40
CA LYS A 124 8.75 -23.73 15.04
C LYS A 124 9.15 -22.68 14.01
N ASP A 125 9.17 -21.41 14.38
CA ASP A 125 9.53 -20.29 13.48
C ASP A 125 11.00 -20.34 13.02
N ASN A 126 11.88 -20.92 13.83
CA ASN A 126 13.32 -20.97 13.61
C ASN A 126 13.80 -22.29 12.97
N ILE A 127 13.00 -23.35 12.97
CA ILE A 127 13.41 -24.67 12.43
C ILE A 127 14.01 -24.55 11.02
N LEU A 128 13.33 -23.87 10.09
CA LEU A 128 13.85 -23.69 8.74
C LEU A 128 15.20 -22.96 8.72
N ASN A 129 15.38 -21.93 9.54
CA ASN A 129 16.62 -21.15 9.56
C ASN A 129 17.78 -21.98 10.08
N GLU A 130 17.58 -22.70 11.18
CA GLU A 130 18.59 -23.54 11.81
C GLU A 130 18.90 -24.76 10.92
N TYR A 131 17.88 -25.36 10.29
CA TYR A 131 18.09 -26.45 9.35
C TYR A 131 18.94 -26.03 8.16
N VAL A 132 18.66 -24.88 7.54
CA VAL A 132 19.49 -24.32 6.45
C VAL A 132 20.92 -24.03 6.93
N ALA A 133 21.11 -23.58 8.17
CA ALA A 133 22.43 -23.37 8.74
C ALA A 133 23.21 -24.69 8.90
N LEU A 134 22.57 -25.77 9.36
CA LEU A 134 23.16 -27.09 9.49
C LEU A 134 23.48 -27.73 8.11
N ILE A 135 22.64 -27.54 7.11
CA ILE A 135 22.90 -27.96 5.74
C ILE A 135 24.13 -27.24 5.18
N ARG A 136 24.20 -25.92 5.40
CA ARG A 136 25.31 -25.07 4.92
C ARG A 136 26.65 -25.40 5.59
N ALA A 137 26.62 -25.79 6.85
CA ALA A 137 27.82 -26.19 7.60
C ALA A 137 28.30 -27.59 7.22
N GLY A 138 27.48 -28.40 6.54
CA GLY A 138 27.80 -29.73 6.06
C GLY A 138 28.62 -29.76 4.76
N PRO A 139 28.83 -30.94 4.16
CA PRO A 139 29.52 -31.09 2.90
C PRO A 139 28.79 -30.31 1.79
N LYS A 140 29.56 -29.82 0.81
CA LYS A 140 29.01 -28.94 -0.24
C LYS A 140 28.08 -29.63 -1.23
N ASN A 141 28.36 -30.92 -1.48
CA ASN A 141 27.47 -31.81 -2.28
C ASN A 141 26.84 -32.81 -1.32
N ILE A 142 25.58 -32.69 -1.04
CA ILE A 142 24.85 -33.58 -0.13
C ILE A 142 24.01 -34.55 -0.98
N LYS A 143 24.06 -35.84 -0.68
CA LYS A 143 23.14 -36.81 -1.25
C LYS A 143 21.81 -36.76 -0.49
N CYS A 144 20.71 -36.70 -1.22
CA CYS A 144 19.38 -36.78 -0.63
C CYS A 144 19.18 -38.16 0.02
N ALA A 145 18.78 -38.19 1.28
CA ALA A 145 18.55 -39.44 2.00
C ALA A 145 17.39 -40.29 1.45
N TYR A 146 16.48 -39.70 0.70
CA TYR A 146 15.29 -40.38 0.16
C TYR A 146 15.49 -40.92 -1.26
N CYS A 147 16.10 -40.14 -2.17
CA CYS A 147 16.25 -40.53 -3.57
C CYS A 147 17.69 -40.75 -4.01
N GLY A 148 18.66 -40.45 -3.16
CA GLY A 148 20.10 -40.61 -3.47
C GLY A 148 20.68 -39.56 -4.41
N SER A 149 19.85 -38.66 -4.96
CA SER A 149 20.29 -37.61 -5.87
C SER A 149 21.20 -36.61 -5.20
N LEU A 150 22.19 -36.10 -5.92
CA LEU A 150 23.06 -35.03 -5.43
C LEU A 150 22.32 -33.70 -5.36
N HIS A 151 22.37 -33.06 -4.21
CA HIS A 151 21.84 -31.73 -4.02
C HIS A 151 22.94 -30.69 -4.25
N PRO A 152 22.73 -29.70 -5.15
CA PRO A 152 23.74 -28.70 -5.48
C PRO A 152 23.90 -27.66 -4.37
N HIS A 153 25.08 -27.02 -4.34
CA HIS A 153 25.30 -25.85 -3.49
C HIS A 153 24.72 -24.61 -4.16
N ILE A 154 23.78 -23.97 -3.49
CA ILE A 154 23.07 -22.76 -4.01
C ILE A 154 23.74 -21.51 -3.50
N VAL A 155 24.19 -20.66 -4.43
CA VAL A 155 24.82 -19.36 -4.16
C VAL A 155 23.96 -18.24 -4.75
N LYS A 156 23.98 -17.13 -4.08
CA LYS A 156 23.29 -15.92 -4.52
C LYS A 156 24.27 -15.00 -5.24
N ASP A 157 23.80 -14.36 -6.30
CA ASP A 157 24.58 -13.31 -6.93
C ASP A 157 24.85 -12.15 -5.95
N LYS A 158 26.10 -11.69 -5.95
CA LYS A 158 26.53 -10.56 -5.12
C LYS A 158 26.18 -9.22 -5.76
N SER A 159 26.01 -9.18 -7.09
CA SER A 159 25.81 -7.94 -7.85
C SER A 159 24.37 -7.44 -7.79
N ASP A 160 23.37 -8.31 -7.97
CA ASP A 160 21.96 -7.90 -8.08
C ASP A 160 21.04 -8.47 -7.02
N ASN A 161 21.48 -9.48 -6.28
CA ASN A 161 20.69 -10.15 -5.26
C ASN A 161 19.39 -10.85 -5.77
N LEU A 162 19.15 -10.94 -7.04
CA LEU A 162 17.98 -11.57 -7.66
C LEU A 162 18.29 -12.96 -8.13
N SER A 163 19.42 -13.14 -8.83
CA SER A 163 19.82 -14.39 -9.46
C SER A 163 20.37 -15.39 -8.45
N LEU A 164 19.99 -16.64 -8.62
CA LEU A 164 20.54 -17.78 -7.89
C LEU A 164 21.40 -18.61 -8.83
N PHE A 165 22.52 -19.12 -8.32
CA PHE A 165 23.44 -19.94 -9.07
C PHE A 165 23.67 -21.30 -8.39
N ILE A 166 23.92 -22.32 -9.20
CA ILE A 166 24.26 -23.67 -8.80
C ILE A 166 25.76 -23.84 -8.92
N GLU A 167 26.39 -24.28 -7.84
CA GLU A 167 27.78 -24.65 -7.79
C GLU A 167 27.91 -26.16 -7.48
N TRP A 168 28.65 -26.89 -8.31
CA TRP A 168 28.99 -28.28 -8.08
C TRP A 168 30.44 -28.37 -7.67
N TYR A 169 30.76 -29.20 -6.64
CA TYR A 169 32.09 -29.35 -6.11
C TYR A 169 32.57 -30.80 -6.32
N ASP A 170 33.84 -30.99 -6.72
CA ASP A 170 34.49 -32.31 -6.78
C ASP A 170 34.96 -32.66 -5.35
N MET A 171 34.40 -33.73 -4.82
CA MET A 171 34.76 -34.24 -3.48
C MET A 171 35.85 -35.30 -3.55
N THR A 172 36.30 -35.70 -4.77
CA THR A 172 37.24 -36.81 -4.97
C THR A 172 38.72 -36.40 -4.99
N LYS A 173 38.99 -35.10 -5.03
CA LYS A 173 40.38 -34.58 -5.10
C LYS A 173 40.62 -33.54 -4.00
N ASP A 174 41.41 -33.90 -3.04
CA ASP A 174 42.64 -33.34 -2.53
C ASP A 174 42.87 -33.52 -1.05
N THR A 175 43.89 -34.25 -0.76
CA THR A 175 44.48 -34.41 0.56
C THR A 175 45.47 -33.29 0.95
N THR A 176 45.77 -32.33 0.04
CA THR A 176 46.85 -31.37 0.26
C THR A 176 46.41 -29.91 0.50
N GLN A 177 45.17 -29.53 0.19
CA GLN A 177 44.71 -28.15 0.41
C GLN A 177 43.33 -28.00 1.06
N ASN A 178 42.76 -29.00 1.66
CA ASN A 178 41.47 -28.93 2.43
C ASN A 178 40.33 -28.08 1.83
N LYS A 179 40.34 -27.77 0.54
CA LYS A 179 39.26 -27.00 -0.13
C LYS A 179 38.73 -27.82 -1.33
N PRO A 180 37.43 -28.14 -1.34
CA PRO A 180 36.82 -28.83 -2.48
C PRO A 180 36.94 -27.96 -3.73
N LYS A 181 37.35 -28.60 -4.86
CA LYS A 181 37.50 -27.94 -6.16
C LYS A 181 36.14 -27.73 -6.81
N LEU A 182 35.88 -26.55 -7.35
CA LEU A 182 34.69 -26.27 -8.11
C LEU A 182 34.72 -27.00 -9.44
N LEU A 183 33.70 -27.81 -9.73
CA LEU A 183 33.59 -28.56 -10.98
C LEU A 183 33.13 -27.68 -12.15
N ASN A 184 32.27 -26.72 -11.87
CA ASN A 184 31.74 -25.84 -12.89
C ASN A 184 32.68 -24.66 -13.13
N ILE A 185 33.24 -24.59 -14.33
CA ILE A 185 34.03 -23.44 -14.80
C ILE A 185 33.13 -22.19 -14.92
N ARG A 186 31.84 -22.37 -15.20
CA ARG A 186 30.85 -21.33 -15.28
C ARG A 186 29.70 -21.62 -14.32
N PRO A 187 29.18 -20.59 -13.58
CA PRO A 187 28.04 -20.79 -12.72
C PRO A 187 26.79 -21.11 -13.56
N ILE A 188 26.01 -22.11 -13.14
CA ILE A 188 24.75 -22.47 -13.76
C ILE A 188 23.67 -21.62 -13.06
N GLN A 189 22.96 -20.82 -13.82
CA GLN A 189 21.86 -20.01 -13.26
C GLN A 189 20.63 -20.89 -13.00
N LEU A 190 20.05 -20.74 -11.83
CA LEU A 190 18.80 -21.40 -11.45
C LEU A 190 17.63 -20.47 -11.78
N PHE A 191 16.83 -20.86 -12.75
CA PHE A 191 15.73 -20.05 -13.26
C PHE A 191 14.43 -20.21 -12.45
N PRO A 192 13.52 -19.20 -12.44
CA PRO A 192 12.24 -19.25 -11.73
C PRO A 192 11.33 -20.42 -12.09
N HIS A 193 11.30 -20.86 -13.35
CA HIS A 193 10.47 -22.01 -13.78
C HIS A 193 10.97 -23.34 -13.19
N GLU A 194 12.29 -23.49 -13.02
CA GLU A 194 12.91 -24.66 -12.37
C GLU A 194 12.56 -24.66 -10.88
N LEU A 195 12.67 -23.50 -10.21
CA LEU A 195 12.24 -23.33 -8.83
C LEU A 195 10.74 -23.63 -8.65
N GLU A 196 9.90 -23.23 -9.59
CA GLU A 196 8.48 -23.54 -9.59
C GLU A 196 8.24 -25.05 -9.62
N SER A 197 8.96 -25.77 -10.49
CA SER A 197 8.87 -27.23 -10.60
C SER A 197 9.26 -27.93 -9.30
N VAL A 198 10.35 -27.49 -8.66
CA VAL A 198 10.81 -28.02 -7.36
C VAL A 198 9.80 -27.73 -6.26
N PHE A 199 9.30 -26.49 -6.17
CA PHE A 199 8.36 -26.09 -5.11
C PHE A 199 7.00 -26.77 -5.25
N ASN A 200 6.56 -27.11 -6.45
CA ASN A 200 5.35 -27.89 -6.68
C ASN A 200 5.45 -29.34 -6.16
N LYS A 201 6.65 -29.90 -6.06
CA LYS A 201 6.89 -31.25 -5.52
C LYS A 201 6.85 -31.30 -3.98
N ILE A 202 6.92 -30.15 -3.29
CA ILE A 202 6.96 -30.08 -1.82
C ILE A 202 5.61 -30.50 -1.25
N SER A 203 5.61 -31.49 -0.35
CA SER A 203 4.39 -31.94 0.33
C SER A 203 4.03 -31.05 1.54
N ASN A 204 2.75 -31.01 1.89
CA ASN A 204 2.29 -30.33 3.09
C ASN A 204 2.96 -30.90 4.36
N GLN A 205 3.25 -32.22 4.39
CA GLN A 205 3.91 -32.87 5.49
C GLN A 205 5.35 -32.36 5.67
N THR A 206 6.12 -32.22 4.58
CA THR A 206 7.47 -31.62 4.58
C THR A 206 7.43 -30.18 5.15
N LEU A 207 6.43 -29.38 4.76
CA LEU A 207 6.28 -28.01 5.29
C LEU A 207 6.04 -27.97 6.79
N LEU A 208 5.15 -28.81 7.29
CA LEU A 208 4.86 -28.88 8.73
C LEU A 208 6.09 -29.30 9.53
N ARG A 209 6.90 -30.25 9.02
CA ARG A 209 8.18 -30.64 9.63
C ARG A 209 9.19 -29.49 9.64
N LEU A 210 9.22 -28.64 8.61
CA LEU A 210 10.03 -27.41 8.55
C LEU A 210 9.48 -26.27 9.42
N GLY A 211 8.40 -26.50 10.20
CA GLY A 211 7.78 -25.50 11.07
C GLY A 211 7.00 -24.44 10.34
N LYS A 212 6.56 -24.68 9.10
CA LYS A 212 5.83 -23.71 8.29
C LYS A 212 4.37 -24.13 8.06
N PRO A 213 3.42 -23.20 8.19
CA PRO A 213 2.01 -23.49 7.94
C PRO A 213 1.76 -23.74 6.43
N VAL A 214 0.84 -24.65 6.12
CA VAL A 214 0.48 -25.01 4.74
C VAL A 214 0.01 -23.82 3.91
N ILE A 215 -0.63 -22.84 4.56
CA ILE A 215 -1.11 -21.61 3.89
C ILE A 215 0.03 -20.77 3.29
N CYS A 216 1.27 -20.92 3.79
CA CYS A 216 2.48 -20.25 3.30
C CYS A 216 3.33 -21.16 2.40
N HIS A 217 2.71 -22.03 1.60
CA HIS A 217 3.41 -22.95 0.73
C HIS A 217 4.35 -22.23 -0.25
N PRO A 218 5.63 -22.67 -0.43
CA PRO A 218 6.65 -22.00 -1.26
C PRO A 218 6.26 -21.81 -2.73
N LYS A 219 5.38 -22.65 -3.28
CA LYS A 219 4.82 -22.44 -4.63
C LYS A 219 4.20 -21.05 -4.83
N LYS A 220 3.73 -20.40 -3.75
CA LYS A 220 3.17 -19.04 -3.78
C LYS A 220 4.25 -17.97 -3.93
N PHE A 221 5.53 -18.29 -3.76
CA PHE A 221 6.64 -17.35 -3.93
C PHE A 221 7.04 -17.16 -5.39
N ILE A 222 6.57 -18.03 -6.28
CA ILE A 222 6.77 -17.90 -7.72
C ILE A 222 5.45 -17.40 -8.32
N LEU A 223 5.51 -16.26 -8.99
CA LEU A 223 4.35 -15.56 -9.49
C LEU A 223 4.22 -15.76 -11.00
N ARG A 224 3.07 -16.26 -11.45
CA ARG A 224 2.61 -16.26 -12.86
C ARG A 224 1.55 -15.17 -13.10
N LYS A 225 0.96 -14.66 -12.02
CA LYS A 225 -0.03 -13.59 -12.07
C LYS A 225 0.39 -12.49 -11.09
N LEU A 226 0.73 -11.35 -11.64
CA LEU A 226 1.19 -10.18 -10.88
C LEU A 226 -0.01 -9.23 -10.67
N ARG A 227 -0.22 -8.81 -9.43
CA ARG A 227 -1.27 -7.84 -9.12
C ARG A 227 -0.91 -6.47 -9.67
N ALA A 228 -1.78 -5.91 -10.50
CA ALA A 228 -1.68 -4.53 -10.96
C ALA A 228 -2.41 -3.62 -9.96
N PRO A 229 -1.72 -2.59 -9.43
CA PRO A 229 -2.32 -1.68 -8.48
C PRO A 229 -3.48 -0.88 -9.08
N PRO A 230 -4.53 -0.54 -8.30
CA PRO A 230 -5.63 0.30 -8.74
C PRO A 230 -5.18 1.66 -9.31
N ASN A 231 -5.95 2.23 -10.23
CA ASN A 231 -5.67 3.56 -10.79
C ASN A 231 -5.68 4.64 -9.69
N THR A 232 -6.54 4.51 -8.69
CA THR A 232 -6.70 5.46 -7.59
C THR A 232 -5.45 5.65 -6.74
N ILE A 233 -4.54 4.66 -6.65
CA ILE A 233 -3.27 4.79 -5.90
C ILE A 233 -2.09 5.25 -6.77
N ARG A 234 -2.30 5.39 -8.07
CA ARG A 234 -1.29 5.84 -9.04
C ARG A 234 -1.83 6.91 -10.01
N PRO A 235 -2.44 7.99 -9.50
CA PRO A 235 -3.01 9.05 -10.32
C PRO A 235 -1.92 9.74 -11.13
N ASP A 236 -2.28 10.17 -12.35
CA ASP A 236 -1.40 10.97 -13.20
C ASP A 236 -1.29 12.41 -12.68
N LEU A 237 -0.14 13.00 -12.91
CA LEU A 237 0.11 14.41 -12.62
C LEU A 237 -0.20 15.24 -13.86
N LYS A 238 -1.37 15.87 -13.91
CA LYS A 238 -1.72 16.85 -14.94
C LYS A 238 -1.05 18.17 -14.61
N LYS A 239 -0.19 18.70 -15.49
CA LYS A 239 0.35 20.05 -15.37
C LYS A 239 -0.70 21.05 -15.84
N ILE A 240 -1.08 21.97 -14.96
CA ILE A 240 -1.99 23.06 -15.27
C ILE A 240 -1.38 23.91 -16.42
N GLY A 241 -2.12 24.08 -17.51
CA GLY A 241 -1.73 24.91 -18.67
C GLY A 241 -0.88 24.24 -19.76
N SER A 242 -0.39 23.00 -19.58
CA SER A 242 0.48 22.38 -20.61
C SER A 242 -0.17 21.25 -21.41
N GLY A 243 -1.36 20.80 -21.07
CA GLY A 243 -2.04 19.66 -21.69
C GLY A 243 -1.31 18.30 -21.59
N ARG A 244 -0.10 18.29 -21.01
CA ARG A 244 0.71 17.09 -20.84
C ARG A 244 0.50 16.50 -19.45
N SER A 245 0.14 15.22 -19.38
CA SER A 245 0.13 14.46 -18.13
C SER A 245 1.46 13.70 -17.98
N ASN A 246 1.98 13.69 -16.78
CA ASN A 246 3.10 12.80 -16.44
C ASN A 246 2.56 11.56 -15.77
N ASN A 247 2.87 10.39 -16.31
CA ASN A 247 2.51 9.12 -15.71
C ASN A 247 3.11 8.99 -14.33
N ASN A 248 2.34 8.36 -13.42
CA ASN A 248 2.84 8.01 -12.10
C ASN A 248 3.99 6.99 -12.21
N ASP A 249 4.97 7.07 -11.29
CA ASP A 249 6.14 6.18 -11.30
C ASP A 249 5.77 4.68 -11.32
N VAL A 250 4.74 4.29 -10.55
CA VAL A 250 4.27 2.89 -10.55
C VAL A 250 3.63 2.50 -11.88
N THR A 251 2.98 3.43 -12.57
CA THR A 251 2.43 3.19 -13.91
C THR A 251 3.54 2.96 -14.93
N VAL A 252 4.60 3.76 -14.88
CA VAL A 252 5.78 3.59 -15.77
C VAL A 252 6.41 2.20 -15.54
N LEU A 253 6.57 1.80 -14.28
CA LEU A 253 7.11 0.47 -13.95
C LEU A 253 6.19 -0.66 -14.43
N LEU A 254 4.87 -0.50 -14.30
CA LEU A 254 3.89 -1.46 -14.81
C LEU A 254 3.93 -1.57 -16.35
N GLN A 255 4.04 -0.44 -17.05
CA GLN A 255 4.22 -0.40 -18.51
C GLN A 255 5.47 -1.18 -18.95
N ASN A 256 6.59 -0.99 -18.24
CA ASN A 256 7.83 -1.71 -18.52
C ASN A 256 7.67 -3.23 -18.33
N ILE A 257 6.95 -3.67 -17.29
CA ILE A 257 6.65 -5.08 -17.05
C ILE A 257 5.81 -5.65 -18.20
N VAL A 258 4.73 -4.98 -18.59
CA VAL A 258 3.87 -5.42 -19.70
C VAL A 258 4.66 -5.49 -21.00
N LYS A 259 5.46 -4.46 -21.32
CA LYS A 259 6.30 -4.41 -22.52
C LYS A 259 7.29 -5.57 -22.61
N VAL A 260 7.96 -5.91 -21.50
CA VAL A 260 8.91 -7.04 -21.50
C VAL A 260 8.14 -8.36 -21.55
N ASN A 261 6.99 -8.47 -20.87
CA ASN A 261 6.15 -9.66 -20.89
C ASN A 261 5.62 -10.01 -22.30
N GLU A 262 5.39 -9.01 -23.14
CA GLU A 262 4.95 -9.22 -24.53
C GLU A 262 6.00 -9.94 -25.41
N LYS A 263 7.29 -9.78 -25.10
CA LYS A 263 8.39 -10.41 -25.84
C LYS A 263 8.44 -11.93 -25.67
N PHE A 264 7.92 -12.47 -24.58
CA PHE A 264 7.95 -13.90 -24.33
C PHE A 264 6.92 -14.65 -25.18
N SER A 265 7.32 -15.82 -25.72
CA SER A 265 6.41 -16.81 -26.28
C SER A 265 5.64 -17.52 -25.15
N GLN A 266 4.54 -18.21 -25.49
CA GLN A 266 3.81 -19.01 -24.51
C GLN A 266 4.58 -20.27 -24.09
N GLU A 267 5.45 -20.78 -24.96
CA GLU A 267 6.27 -21.97 -24.71
C GLU A 267 7.64 -21.55 -24.16
N ILE A 268 8.01 -22.12 -23.02
CA ILE A 268 9.33 -21.93 -22.42
C ILE A 268 10.31 -22.85 -23.13
N PRO A 269 11.46 -22.37 -23.67
CA PRO A 269 12.47 -23.20 -24.24
C PRO A 269 12.95 -24.25 -23.26
N ALA A 270 13.21 -25.49 -23.76
CA ALA A 270 13.66 -26.62 -22.93
C ALA A 270 15.03 -26.36 -22.29
N GLU A 271 15.91 -25.64 -22.99
CA GLU A 271 17.21 -25.23 -22.49
C GLU A 271 17.37 -23.71 -22.66
N ILE A 272 17.73 -23.04 -21.59
CA ILE A 272 17.97 -21.58 -21.59
C ILE A 272 19.47 -21.37 -21.34
N GLY A 273 20.19 -20.95 -22.39
CA GLY A 273 21.62 -20.61 -22.26
C GLY A 273 21.79 -19.36 -21.38
N PHE A 274 22.81 -19.35 -20.51
CA PHE A 274 23.10 -18.27 -19.54
C PHE A 274 23.25 -16.88 -20.20
N GLU A 275 23.84 -16.80 -21.39
CA GLU A 275 24.05 -15.54 -22.12
C GLU A 275 23.00 -15.27 -23.21
N SER A 276 21.99 -16.12 -23.32
CA SER A 276 20.94 -15.95 -24.33
C SER A 276 20.14 -14.64 -24.11
N ASP A 277 19.62 -14.09 -25.19
CA ASP A 277 18.76 -12.91 -25.09
C ASP A 277 17.48 -13.20 -24.30
N TYR A 278 17.02 -14.47 -24.34
CA TYR A 278 15.91 -14.93 -23.53
C TYR A 278 16.22 -14.87 -22.02
N ALA A 279 17.42 -15.28 -21.60
CA ALA A 279 17.87 -15.17 -20.20
C ALA A 279 17.97 -13.69 -19.75
N LYS A 280 18.44 -12.81 -20.63
CA LYS A 280 18.48 -11.36 -20.36
C LYS A 280 17.08 -10.75 -20.20
N ASP A 281 16.11 -11.16 -21.03
CA ASP A 281 14.73 -10.70 -20.93
C ASP A 281 14.06 -11.23 -19.64
N ILE A 282 14.33 -12.48 -19.22
CA ILE A 282 13.90 -13.02 -17.91
C ILE A 282 14.42 -12.13 -16.76
N HIS A 283 15.74 -11.89 -16.77
CA HIS A 283 16.35 -11.05 -15.74
C HIS A 283 15.77 -9.63 -15.74
N LEU A 284 15.51 -9.06 -16.92
CA LEU A 284 14.89 -7.74 -17.05
C LEU A 284 13.46 -7.72 -16.50
N LEU A 285 12.67 -8.78 -16.76
CA LEU A 285 11.32 -8.91 -16.21
C LEU A 285 11.35 -8.99 -14.68
N GLU A 286 12.20 -9.84 -14.11
CA GLU A 286 12.37 -9.94 -12.65
C GLU A 286 12.84 -8.61 -12.03
N LEU A 287 13.75 -7.91 -12.70
CA LEU A 287 14.23 -6.62 -12.26
C LEU A 287 13.10 -5.58 -12.22
N HIS A 288 12.26 -5.47 -13.26
CA HIS A 288 11.15 -4.53 -13.27
C HIS A 288 10.08 -4.86 -12.22
N VAL A 289 9.79 -6.14 -11.99
CA VAL A 289 8.90 -6.57 -10.90
C VAL A 289 9.50 -6.21 -9.54
N TYR A 290 10.80 -6.40 -9.36
CA TYR A 290 11.52 -6.00 -8.15
C TYR A 290 11.48 -4.50 -7.92
N GLU A 291 11.76 -3.70 -8.97
CA GLU A 291 11.72 -2.24 -8.92
C GLU A 291 10.32 -1.71 -8.58
N MET A 292 9.28 -2.29 -9.12
CA MET A 292 7.90 -1.89 -8.82
C MET A 292 7.55 -2.12 -7.35
N ILE A 293 7.94 -3.26 -6.80
CA ILE A 293 7.58 -3.66 -5.43
C ILE A 293 8.51 -3.04 -4.40
N LYS A 294 9.84 -3.25 -4.51
CA LYS A 294 10.85 -2.82 -3.53
C LYS A 294 11.59 -1.55 -3.88
N GLY A 295 11.75 -1.26 -5.16
CA GLY A 295 12.55 -0.14 -5.66
C GLY A 295 13.93 -0.55 -6.13
N SER A 296 14.70 0.39 -6.71
CA SER A 296 16.03 0.13 -7.26
C SER A 296 16.93 -0.58 -6.24
N SER A 297 17.53 -1.68 -6.62
CA SER A 297 18.65 -2.27 -5.90
C SER A 297 19.89 -1.39 -6.19
N GLY A 298 20.56 -0.94 -5.15
CA GLY A 298 21.53 0.17 -5.13
C GLY A 298 22.69 0.18 -6.14
N THR A 299 22.82 -0.77 -7.04
CA THR A 299 23.89 -0.88 -8.03
C THR A 299 23.43 -0.61 -9.48
N ALA A 300 22.16 -0.70 -9.78
CA ALA A 300 21.66 -0.46 -11.12
C ALA A 300 21.18 0.99 -11.28
N LYS A 301 21.84 1.77 -12.16
CA LYS A 301 21.38 3.08 -12.66
C LYS A 301 20.06 2.99 -13.47
N ARG A 302 19.36 1.84 -13.42
CA ARG A 302 18.11 1.53 -14.11
C ARG A 302 16.94 1.88 -13.17
N GLY A 303 15.80 2.24 -13.72
CA GLY A 303 14.65 2.75 -12.97
C GLY A 303 14.72 4.25 -12.71
N LEU A 304 15.44 4.99 -13.54
CA LEU A 304 15.42 6.45 -13.56
C LEU A 304 14.26 6.94 -14.43
N SER A 305 13.58 7.98 -14.00
CA SER A 305 12.64 8.70 -14.87
C SER A 305 13.38 9.24 -16.10
N ASN A 306 12.81 9.06 -17.29
CA ASN A 306 13.40 9.55 -18.54
C ASN A 306 13.65 11.07 -18.53
N ASN A 307 12.92 11.83 -17.72
CA ASN A 307 12.97 13.30 -17.66
C ASN A 307 13.66 13.86 -16.42
N SER A 308 13.93 13.05 -15.41
CA SER A 308 14.65 13.48 -14.22
C SER A 308 15.56 12.34 -13.77
N LYS A 309 16.83 12.61 -13.54
CA LYS A 309 17.80 11.62 -13.02
C LYS A 309 17.44 11.05 -11.63
N LYS A 310 16.16 11.15 -11.23
CA LYS A 310 15.64 10.66 -9.95
C LYS A 310 15.13 9.23 -10.10
N PRO A 311 15.40 8.35 -9.13
CA PRO A 311 14.88 6.99 -9.12
C PRO A 311 13.36 6.98 -8.97
N LEU A 312 12.68 6.08 -9.71
CA LEU A 312 11.25 5.86 -9.61
C LEU A 312 10.86 5.37 -8.22
N VAL A 313 9.72 5.84 -7.72
CA VAL A 313 9.23 5.52 -6.38
C VAL A 313 8.41 4.22 -6.42
N SER A 314 8.93 3.17 -5.77
CA SER A 314 8.27 1.87 -5.64
C SER A 314 7.10 1.88 -4.64
N ILE A 315 6.30 0.82 -4.65
CA ILE A 315 5.21 0.61 -3.68
C ILE A 315 5.77 0.58 -2.24
N ALA A 316 6.84 -0.18 -2.01
CA ALA A 316 7.45 -0.30 -0.68
C ALA A 316 7.96 1.05 -0.14
N LYS A 317 8.50 1.92 -0.99
CA LYS A 317 8.98 3.24 -0.58
C LYS A 317 7.88 4.22 -0.15
N ARG A 318 6.62 3.92 -0.48
CA ARG A 318 5.45 4.74 -0.07
C ARG A 318 4.96 4.46 1.35
N LEU A 319 5.40 3.36 1.97
CA LEU A 319 4.89 2.91 3.28
C LEU A 319 5.63 3.52 4.49
N PRO A 320 7.00 3.54 4.52
CA PRO A 320 7.76 3.87 5.72
C PRO A 320 7.88 5.37 6.00
N LYS A 321 8.37 5.68 7.20
CA LYS A 321 8.72 7.01 7.71
C LYS A 321 7.52 7.94 7.95
N LYS A 322 7.79 9.20 8.33
CA LYS A 322 6.82 10.25 8.67
C LYS A 322 5.78 10.50 7.57
N LEU A 323 6.24 10.51 6.31
CA LEU A 323 5.41 10.82 5.14
C LEU A 323 4.81 9.57 4.50
N GLY A 324 5.12 8.39 5.04
CA GLY A 324 4.59 7.12 4.56
C GLY A 324 3.10 6.94 4.89
N ARG A 325 2.45 6.04 4.17
CA ARG A 325 1.01 5.78 4.30
C ARG A 325 0.60 5.37 5.70
N ILE A 326 1.43 4.60 6.40
CA ILE A 326 1.11 4.11 7.75
C ILE A 326 1.00 5.29 8.72
N ARG A 327 2.06 6.09 8.90
CA ARG A 327 2.06 7.18 9.88
C ARG A 327 1.21 8.38 9.48
N ARG A 328 1.18 8.71 8.17
CA ARG A 328 0.48 9.92 7.69
C ARG A 328 -1.01 9.71 7.43
N ASN A 329 -1.41 8.56 6.86
CA ASN A 329 -2.77 8.35 6.38
C ASN A 329 -3.58 7.34 7.21
N LEU A 330 -2.93 6.37 7.88
CA LEU A 330 -3.61 5.39 8.74
C LEU A 330 -3.61 5.82 10.21
N MET A 331 -2.44 6.22 10.74
CA MET A 331 -2.31 6.65 12.14
C MET A 331 -2.69 8.10 12.35
N GLY A 332 -2.65 8.91 11.31
CA GLY A 332 -3.00 10.33 11.34
C GLY A 332 -4.12 10.67 10.37
N ARG A 333 -4.95 11.63 10.73
CA ARG A 333 -5.98 12.21 9.89
C ARG A 333 -5.84 13.73 9.92
N ARG A 334 -5.94 14.36 8.75
CA ARG A 334 -6.09 15.82 8.66
C ARG A 334 -7.58 16.15 8.54
N SER A 335 -8.05 17.03 9.39
CA SER A 335 -9.42 17.55 9.30
C SER A 335 -9.43 18.92 8.64
N ASN A 336 -10.53 19.22 7.96
CA ASN A 336 -10.85 20.54 7.47
C ASN A 336 -11.63 21.32 8.56
N HIS A 337 -11.87 22.60 8.34
CA HIS A 337 -12.61 23.48 9.27
C HIS A 337 -11.92 23.55 10.64
N MET A 338 -10.63 23.86 10.63
CA MET A 338 -9.82 24.10 11.82
C MET A 338 -9.19 25.47 11.76
N ALA A 339 -9.04 26.10 12.93
CA ALA A 339 -8.28 27.31 13.11
C ALA A 339 -7.10 27.07 14.05
N ARG A 340 -6.09 27.91 13.99
CA ARG A 340 -4.92 27.91 14.88
C ARG A 340 -4.53 29.32 15.18
N SER A 341 -4.34 29.64 16.47
CA SER A 341 -3.84 30.92 16.92
C SER A 341 -3.06 30.78 18.21
N PHE A 342 -2.49 31.85 18.70
CA PHE A 342 -1.87 31.90 20.03
C PHE A 342 -2.95 31.83 21.10
N ILE A 343 -2.57 31.26 22.25
CA ILE A 343 -3.43 31.16 23.43
C ILE A 343 -3.02 32.24 24.42
N THR A 344 -4.02 32.95 25.00
CA THR A 344 -3.81 33.88 26.09
C THR A 344 -4.83 33.60 27.21
N CYS A 345 -4.50 33.93 28.44
CA CYS A 345 -5.42 33.75 29.55
C CYS A 345 -6.45 34.91 29.62
N ASP A 346 -7.66 34.57 30.08
CA ASP A 346 -8.71 35.52 30.37
C ASP A 346 -9.52 35.03 31.60
N THR A 347 -9.46 35.78 32.70
CA THR A 347 -10.13 35.45 33.96
C THR A 347 -11.65 35.61 33.89
N ASN A 348 -12.17 36.32 32.92
CA ASN A 348 -13.59 36.57 32.76
C ASN A 348 -14.34 35.41 32.05
N LEU A 349 -13.61 34.45 31.51
CA LEU A 349 -14.21 33.28 30.90
C LEU A 349 -14.50 32.21 31.95
N ARG A 350 -15.55 31.46 31.74
CA ARG A 350 -15.82 30.25 32.52
C ARG A 350 -14.83 29.13 32.17
N ILE A 351 -14.75 28.12 33.00
CA ILE A 351 -13.85 26.95 32.80
C ILE A 351 -14.23 26.17 31.53
N ASP A 352 -15.52 26.15 31.18
CA ASP A 352 -16.11 25.47 30.04
C ASP A 352 -16.18 26.33 28.77
N GLU A 353 -15.69 27.59 28.83
CA GLU A 353 -15.74 28.54 27.72
C GLU A 353 -14.39 28.78 27.08
N ILE A 354 -14.44 28.99 25.76
CA ILE A 354 -13.30 29.41 24.95
C ILE A 354 -13.59 30.70 24.25
N GLY A 355 -12.73 31.70 24.43
CA GLY A 355 -12.83 32.99 23.73
C GLY A 355 -12.22 32.86 22.33
N LEU A 356 -13.03 33.00 21.30
CA LEU A 356 -12.60 33.00 19.91
C LEU A 356 -12.69 34.38 19.28
N PRO A 357 -11.63 34.86 18.60
CA PRO A 357 -11.71 36.13 17.88
C PRO A 357 -12.67 35.99 16.69
N ILE A 358 -13.36 37.11 16.39
CA ILE A 358 -14.34 37.17 15.29
C ILE A 358 -13.76 36.77 13.93
N SER A 359 -12.46 36.96 13.71
CA SER A 359 -11.76 36.55 12.52
C SER A 359 -11.79 35.02 12.32
N ILE A 360 -11.63 34.26 13.41
CA ILE A 360 -11.76 32.80 13.41
C ILE A 360 -13.22 32.39 13.28
N ALA A 361 -14.13 33.06 13.99
CA ALA A 361 -15.54 32.72 13.96
C ALA A 361 -16.17 32.83 12.57
N ARG A 362 -15.73 33.80 11.77
CA ARG A 362 -16.13 33.95 10.35
C ARG A 362 -15.50 32.92 9.42
N GLY A 363 -14.42 32.30 9.82
CA GLY A 363 -13.72 31.26 9.01
C GLY A 363 -14.18 29.85 9.30
N LEU A 364 -14.83 29.60 10.41
CA LEU A 364 -15.33 28.30 10.83
C LEU A 364 -16.86 28.28 10.73
N HIS A 365 -17.39 27.26 10.06
CA HIS A 365 -18.82 27.19 9.78
C HIS A 365 -19.41 25.89 10.31
N ILE A 366 -20.58 26.01 10.97
CA ILE A 366 -21.37 24.88 11.48
C ILE A 366 -22.52 24.59 10.53
N PRO A 367 -22.74 23.30 10.14
CA PRO A 367 -23.93 22.94 9.39
C PRO A 367 -25.17 22.94 10.26
N VAL A 368 -26.17 23.73 9.88
CA VAL A 368 -27.48 23.81 10.54
C VAL A 368 -28.55 23.35 9.56
N HIS A 369 -29.35 22.38 9.97
CA HIS A 369 -30.52 21.95 9.20
C HIS A 369 -31.65 22.96 9.35
N VAL A 370 -32.18 23.44 8.24
CA VAL A 370 -33.33 24.36 8.21
C VAL A 370 -34.59 23.56 8.51
N GLN A 371 -35.23 23.88 9.62
CA GLN A 371 -36.49 23.27 10.08
C GLN A 371 -37.52 24.36 10.35
N ALA A 372 -38.77 23.99 10.53
CA ALA A 372 -39.84 24.96 10.72
C ALA A 372 -39.62 25.87 11.94
N TYR A 373 -39.01 25.34 13.02
CA TYR A 373 -38.81 26.11 14.27
C TYR A 373 -37.65 27.10 14.21
N ASN A 374 -36.65 26.89 13.34
CA ASN A 374 -35.46 27.74 13.20
C ASN A 374 -35.40 28.49 11.85
N TYR A 375 -36.49 28.44 11.07
CA TYR A 375 -36.48 28.99 9.72
C TYR A 375 -36.22 30.50 9.70
N GLU A 376 -36.85 31.27 10.58
CA GLU A 376 -36.68 32.72 10.67
C GLU A 376 -35.23 33.09 10.99
N GLU A 377 -34.64 32.41 11.96
CA GLU A 377 -33.22 32.58 12.34
C GLU A 377 -32.29 32.26 11.18
N CYS A 378 -32.51 31.12 10.51
CA CYS A 378 -31.74 30.71 9.31
C CYS A 378 -31.88 31.75 8.18
N MET A 379 -33.05 32.36 8.01
CA MET A 379 -33.26 33.43 7.03
C MET A 379 -32.46 34.68 7.37
N ILE A 380 -32.34 35.06 8.64
CA ILE A 380 -31.51 36.20 9.05
C ILE A 380 -30.05 35.93 8.67
N TYR A 381 -29.51 34.76 8.99
CA TYR A 381 -28.14 34.38 8.61
C TYR A 381 -27.96 34.37 7.10
N PHE A 382 -28.93 33.86 6.35
CA PHE A 382 -28.92 33.86 4.89
C PHE A 382 -28.90 35.28 4.31
N MET A 383 -29.71 36.19 4.83
CA MET A 383 -29.73 37.57 4.38
C MET A 383 -28.46 38.35 4.74
N ASN A 384 -27.80 38.00 5.84
CA ASN A 384 -26.50 38.58 6.21
C ASN A 384 -25.40 38.18 5.19
N GLY A 385 -25.52 37.01 4.56
CA GLY A 385 -24.56 36.50 3.59
C GLY A 385 -23.15 36.41 4.18
N LYS A 386 -22.13 36.84 3.41
CA LYS A 386 -20.75 36.98 3.89
C LYS A 386 -20.41 38.36 4.43
N SER A 387 -21.25 39.37 4.19
CA SER A 387 -20.94 40.75 4.51
C SER A 387 -21.17 41.09 5.99
N ARG A 388 -22.19 40.53 6.58
CA ARG A 388 -22.57 40.77 7.99
C ARG A 388 -22.38 39.51 8.82
N TYR A 389 -21.92 39.67 10.06
CA TYR A 389 -21.80 38.62 11.04
C TYR A 389 -22.99 38.58 12.00
N PRO A 390 -23.53 37.43 12.39
CA PRO A 390 -23.22 36.10 11.83
C PRO A 390 -23.84 35.89 10.45
N GLY A 391 -23.07 35.25 9.56
CA GLY A 391 -23.44 35.01 8.16
C GLY A 391 -23.41 33.54 7.76
N VAL A 392 -23.47 33.30 6.44
CA VAL A 392 -23.46 31.96 5.82
C VAL A 392 -22.40 31.90 4.73
N ASP A 393 -21.62 30.82 4.67
CA ASP A 393 -20.65 30.57 3.61
C ASP A 393 -21.29 29.89 2.40
N LYS A 394 -22.00 28.78 2.64
CA LYS A 394 -22.63 27.96 1.60
C LYS A 394 -23.90 27.29 2.09
N ILE A 395 -24.72 26.86 1.14
CA ILE A 395 -25.96 26.13 1.37
C ILE A 395 -25.92 24.83 0.60
N LYS A 396 -26.38 23.76 1.20
CA LYS A 396 -26.62 22.48 0.53
C LYS A 396 -28.11 22.31 0.37
N LYS A 397 -28.58 22.29 -0.88
CA LYS A 397 -29.98 22.01 -1.21
C LYS A 397 -30.30 20.53 -0.99
N LEU A 398 -31.39 20.25 -0.28
CA LEU A 398 -31.84 18.88 -0.07
C LEU A 398 -32.33 18.24 -1.37
N SER A 399 -33.04 19.01 -2.21
CA SER A 399 -33.66 18.54 -3.46
C SER A 399 -32.64 18.04 -4.49
N THR A 400 -31.49 18.72 -4.61
CA THR A 400 -30.46 18.43 -5.62
C THR A 400 -29.20 17.80 -5.04
N GLY A 401 -28.99 17.88 -3.71
CA GLY A 401 -27.77 17.49 -3.04
C GLY A 401 -26.56 18.39 -3.32
N ASN A 402 -26.72 19.45 -4.10
CA ASN A 402 -25.64 20.33 -4.54
C ASN A 402 -25.33 21.41 -3.49
N TYR A 403 -24.05 21.81 -3.47
CA TYR A 403 -23.59 22.94 -2.66
C TYR A 403 -23.58 24.22 -3.48
N HIS A 404 -24.16 25.29 -2.92
CA HIS A 404 -24.17 26.61 -3.50
C HIS A 404 -23.41 27.56 -2.55
N ALA A 405 -22.33 28.16 -3.04
CA ALA A 405 -21.63 29.20 -2.28
C ALA A 405 -22.46 30.46 -2.27
N ILE A 406 -22.57 31.11 -1.12
CA ILE A 406 -23.43 32.34 -0.96
C ILE A 406 -23.03 33.44 -1.95
N ALA A 407 -21.72 33.56 -2.25
CA ALA A 407 -21.23 34.56 -3.21
C ALA A 407 -21.65 34.32 -4.67
N GLN A 408 -22.18 33.12 -4.99
CA GLN A 408 -22.59 32.71 -6.34
C GLN A 408 -24.11 32.53 -6.45
N ILE A 409 -24.84 32.81 -5.38
CA ILE A 409 -26.29 32.68 -5.32
C ILE A 409 -26.94 33.86 -6.08
N ARG A 410 -27.93 33.54 -6.91
CA ARG A 410 -28.74 34.50 -7.65
C ARG A 410 -29.89 34.98 -6.79
N ASP A 411 -30.50 36.09 -7.16
CA ASP A 411 -31.61 36.75 -6.42
C ASP A 411 -32.88 35.87 -6.35
N ASP A 412 -33.03 34.89 -7.25
CA ASP A 412 -34.17 33.97 -7.30
C ASP A 412 -34.01 32.75 -6.35
N PHE A 413 -32.87 32.61 -5.67
CA PHE A 413 -32.65 31.49 -4.77
C PHE A 413 -33.48 31.61 -3.49
N ARG A 414 -34.22 30.57 -3.18
CA ARG A 414 -35.03 30.48 -1.96
C ARG A 414 -34.51 29.40 -1.04
N LEU A 415 -34.45 29.73 0.25
CA LEU A 415 -34.15 28.77 1.30
C LEU A 415 -35.41 27.92 1.58
N GLU A 416 -35.28 26.61 1.64
CA GLU A 416 -36.39 25.69 1.87
C GLU A 416 -36.15 24.86 3.14
N ILE A 417 -37.24 24.40 3.76
CA ILE A 417 -37.15 23.49 4.90
C ILE A 417 -36.52 22.19 4.43
N GLY A 418 -35.50 21.73 5.18
CA GLY A 418 -34.69 20.56 4.85
C GLY A 418 -33.33 20.91 4.24
N ASP A 419 -33.12 22.12 3.77
CA ASP A 419 -31.80 22.59 3.33
C ASP A 419 -30.82 22.62 4.51
N ILE A 420 -29.51 22.61 4.20
CA ILE A 420 -28.47 22.76 5.22
C ILE A 420 -27.71 24.03 4.95
N ILE A 421 -27.72 24.97 5.90
CA ILE A 421 -26.90 26.18 5.85
C ILE A 421 -25.62 25.97 6.65
N TYR A 422 -24.50 26.48 6.14
CA TYR A 422 -23.21 26.49 6.83
C TYR A 422 -22.99 27.91 7.36
N ARG A 423 -23.43 28.13 8.61
CA ARG A 423 -23.33 29.45 9.27
C ARG A 423 -22.04 29.64 10.02
N ASP A 424 -21.66 30.88 10.24
CA ASP A 424 -20.55 31.25 11.12
C ASP A 424 -20.78 30.78 12.57
N LEU A 425 -19.72 30.65 13.35
CA LEU A 425 -19.79 30.35 14.76
C LEU A 425 -20.47 31.52 15.52
N ILE A 426 -21.29 31.18 16.50
CA ILE A 426 -21.92 32.13 17.41
C ILE A 426 -21.65 31.76 18.87
N ASP A 427 -21.99 32.65 19.80
CA ASP A 427 -21.89 32.38 21.23
C ASP A 427 -22.73 31.14 21.62
N GLY A 428 -22.13 30.26 22.42
CA GLY A 428 -22.75 29.02 22.88
C GLY A 428 -22.58 27.82 22.00
N ASP A 429 -22.05 27.97 20.78
CA ASP A 429 -21.65 26.82 19.95
C ASP A 429 -20.56 25.98 20.63
N ILE A 430 -20.51 24.68 20.32
CA ILE A 430 -19.53 23.78 20.89
C ILE A 430 -18.45 23.50 19.85
N VAL A 431 -17.20 23.68 20.26
CA VAL A 431 -16.01 23.37 19.43
C VAL A 431 -15.06 22.49 20.22
N ASP A 432 -14.37 21.63 19.50
CA ASP A 432 -13.28 20.85 20.09
C ASP A 432 -11.99 21.66 20.07
N PHE A 433 -11.42 21.86 21.26
CA PHE A 433 -10.16 22.55 21.44
C PHE A 433 -9.04 21.58 21.80
N ASN A 434 -7.89 21.75 21.17
CA ASN A 434 -6.69 20.95 21.40
C ASN A 434 -5.44 21.82 21.42
N ARG A 435 -4.53 21.53 22.35
CA ARG A 435 -3.16 22.06 22.36
C ARG A 435 -2.16 20.92 22.22
N GLN A 436 -1.17 21.06 21.32
CA GLN A 436 -0.07 20.14 21.18
C GLN A 436 1.09 20.47 22.13
N PRO A 437 1.73 19.50 22.79
CA PRO A 437 1.58 18.06 22.64
C PRO A 437 0.35 17.49 23.35
N SER A 438 -0.42 16.63 22.65
CA SER A 438 -1.60 15.95 23.22
C SER A 438 -1.15 14.68 23.93
N LEU A 439 -0.79 14.78 25.20
CA LEU A 439 -0.22 13.68 26.01
C LEU A 439 -1.31 12.76 26.55
N GLU A 440 -2.47 13.28 26.84
CA GLU A 440 -3.60 12.58 27.46
C GLU A 440 -4.90 12.86 26.68
N PRO A 441 -5.94 12.01 26.84
CA PRO A 441 -7.25 12.28 26.23
C PRO A 441 -7.87 13.61 26.64
N SER A 442 -7.61 14.08 27.86
CA SER A 442 -8.04 15.39 28.39
C SER A 442 -7.45 16.60 27.65
N SER A 443 -6.36 16.41 26.87
CA SER A 443 -5.79 17.46 26.03
C SER A 443 -6.65 17.82 24.82
N ILE A 444 -7.75 17.12 24.60
CA ILE A 444 -8.79 17.44 23.62
C ILE A 444 -10.10 17.56 24.40
N SER A 445 -10.67 18.74 24.47
CA SER A 445 -11.91 18.99 25.20
C SER A 445 -12.87 19.82 24.37
N SER A 446 -14.16 19.53 24.50
CA SER A 446 -15.22 20.33 23.90
C SER A 446 -15.53 21.53 24.80
N MET A 447 -15.52 22.75 24.23
CA MET A 447 -15.70 23.98 24.93
C MET A 447 -16.78 24.81 24.26
N LYS A 448 -17.48 25.63 25.03
CA LYS A 448 -18.49 26.58 24.55
C LYS A 448 -17.82 27.84 24.04
N VAL A 449 -18.20 28.25 22.86
CA VAL A 449 -17.66 29.45 22.21
C VAL A 449 -18.20 30.71 22.86
N LYS A 450 -17.30 31.66 23.10
CA LYS A 450 -17.62 33.05 23.38
C LYS A 450 -16.86 33.95 22.42
N ILE A 451 -17.58 34.75 21.65
CA ILE A 451 -16.96 35.55 20.59
C ILE A 451 -16.31 36.78 21.17
N MET A 452 -15.05 37.00 20.77
CA MET A 452 -14.27 38.17 21.14
C MET A 452 -14.18 39.11 19.94
N TYR A 453 -14.67 40.34 20.15
CA TYR A 453 -14.64 41.37 19.09
C TYR A 453 -13.31 42.10 19.03
N GLU A 454 -12.49 41.96 20.09
CA GLU A 454 -11.18 42.59 20.20
C GLU A 454 -10.08 41.55 20.35
N GLY A 455 -9.00 41.73 19.59
CA GLY A 455 -7.82 40.86 19.58
C GLY A 455 -7.95 39.65 18.66
N ASP A 456 -6.80 39.01 18.37
CA ASP A 456 -6.69 37.89 17.42
C ASP A 456 -6.22 36.58 18.08
N THR A 457 -6.23 36.53 19.41
CA THR A 457 -5.78 35.36 20.18
C THR A 457 -6.96 34.53 20.68
N ILE A 458 -6.76 33.23 20.81
CA ILE A 458 -7.68 32.33 21.49
C ILE A 458 -7.52 32.54 23.00
N ARG A 459 -8.60 32.74 23.71
CA ARG A 459 -8.60 32.99 25.16
C ARG A 459 -9.13 31.81 25.95
N LEU A 460 -8.47 31.47 27.04
CA LEU A 460 -8.88 30.42 27.96
C LEU A 460 -8.88 30.91 29.40
N ASN A 461 -9.74 30.30 30.23
CA ASN A 461 -9.64 30.47 31.66
C ASN A 461 -8.33 29.89 32.19
N VAL A 462 -7.67 30.61 33.12
CA VAL A 462 -6.38 30.19 33.71
C VAL A 462 -6.44 28.77 34.28
N THR A 463 -7.55 28.41 34.94
CA THR A 463 -7.75 27.10 35.54
C THR A 463 -7.84 25.98 34.49
N ALA A 464 -8.38 26.25 33.29
CA ALA A 464 -8.47 25.27 32.20
C ALA A 464 -7.12 24.99 31.57
N CYS A 465 -6.13 25.88 31.71
CA CYS A 465 -4.82 25.74 31.04
C CYS A 465 -4.04 24.51 31.48
N SER A 466 -4.23 24.06 32.72
CA SER A 466 -3.56 22.86 33.23
C SER A 466 -3.90 21.59 32.45
N LEU A 467 -5.12 21.47 31.90
CA LEU A 467 -5.58 20.35 31.08
C LEU A 467 -4.83 20.27 29.74
N PHE A 468 -4.37 21.42 29.27
CA PHE A 468 -3.74 21.55 27.94
C PHE A 468 -2.21 21.66 28.02
N ASN A 469 -1.60 21.36 29.15
CA ASN A 469 -0.15 21.50 29.36
C ASN A 469 0.35 22.89 28.92
N ALA A 470 -0.41 23.93 29.29
CA ALA A 470 -0.11 25.33 28.98
C ALA A 470 0.39 26.04 30.21
N ASP A 471 1.56 26.66 30.10
CA ASP A 471 2.18 27.52 31.11
C ASP A 471 1.97 28.98 30.69
N PHE A 472 1.35 29.79 31.57
CA PHE A 472 1.15 31.21 31.38
C PHE A 472 1.86 32.00 32.46
#